data_bd041c5c325e412ac880cf9222a73437
#
_entry.id   bd041c5c325e412ac880cf9222a73437
#
_cell.length_a   1.000
_cell.length_b   1.000
_cell.length_c   1.000
_cell.angle_alpha   90.00
_cell.angle_beta   90.00
_cell.angle_gamma   90.00
#
_symmetry.space_group_name_H-M   'P 1'
#
loop_
_entity.id
_entity.type
_entity.pdbx_description
1 polymer ?
#
loop_
_entity_poly.entity_id
_entity_poly.type
_entity_poly.pdbx_seq_one_letter_code
_entity_poly.pdbx_strand_id
1 'polypeptide(L)'
;MAVQPAAGTRRTERPGFLLDLITGAETDLDSMQRLAEAGALALGGSGDVDCAAMLARAGSPPALAGSTAAALDWAGSEDRHGDGPLTQAMSAAELVKVDGGTSARWQAYQRRLETSGYGGALAVPLVLEDRSSCALLFLVRRSTGLTPELVAEAAWLAEVASQSLQLAIEVRSVRSAGDNLKTVLESRTSIDVACGVLMAQNSCSYTEAFSKLAGASRQRNLKVRSVAENVVKAMAGGTPAARFDPPALA
;
A
#
# COMPACT_ATOMS: atom_id res chain seq x y z
N MET A 1 -46.40 -9.39 21.09
CA MET A 1 -45.93 -8.72 19.86
C MET A 1 -44.62 -7.99 20.23
N ALA A 2 -43.49 -8.65 20.05
CA ALA A 2 -42.19 -8.05 20.32
C ALA A 2 -41.62 -7.53 18.98
N VAL A 3 -41.40 -6.24 18.90
CA VAL A 3 -40.80 -5.55 17.75
C VAL A 3 -39.30 -5.85 17.77
N GLN A 4 -38.82 -6.57 16.76
CA GLN A 4 -37.37 -6.71 16.53
C GLN A 4 -36.78 -5.35 16.18
N PRO A 5 -35.63 -4.93 16.75
CA PRO A 5 -34.94 -3.75 16.30
C PRO A 5 -34.26 -4.03 14.97
N ALA A 6 -34.53 -3.13 14.03
CA ALA A 6 -34.09 -3.15 12.65
C ALA A 6 -32.55 -3.17 12.50
N ALA A 7 -32.08 -3.79 11.43
CA ALA A 7 -30.71 -3.89 10.93
C ALA A 7 -30.03 -2.56 10.56
N GLY A 8 -30.24 -1.49 11.34
CA GLY A 8 -29.78 -0.12 11.04
C GLY A 8 -28.44 0.30 11.66
N THR A 9 -27.90 -0.45 12.63
CA THR A 9 -26.82 0.05 13.49
C THR A 9 -25.40 -0.27 12.95
N ARG A 10 -25.25 -1.19 12.00
CA ARG A 10 -23.94 -1.57 11.45
C ARG A 10 -23.37 -0.61 10.40
N ARG A 11 -24.16 0.30 9.90
CA ARG A 11 -23.78 1.22 8.80
C ARG A 11 -23.01 2.46 9.26
N THR A 12 -22.98 2.76 10.56
CA THR A 12 -22.49 4.03 11.11
C THR A 12 -21.03 4.00 11.57
N GLU A 13 -20.41 2.81 11.75
CA GLU A 13 -19.00 2.68 12.19
C GLU A 13 -18.00 2.57 11.03
N ARG A 14 -18.48 2.59 9.79
CA ARG A 14 -17.72 2.37 8.55
C ARG A 14 -16.82 3.53 8.07
N PRO A 15 -16.98 4.82 8.44
CA PRO A 15 -16.06 5.89 8.04
C PRO A 15 -14.66 5.82 8.64
N GLY A 16 -14.50 5.21 9.83
CA GLY A 16 -13.19 5.09 10.51
C GLY A 16 -12.17 4.26 9.72
N PHE A 17 -12.61 3.20 9.07
CA PHE A 17 -11.80 2.35 8.23
C PHE A 17 -11.17 3.10 7.03
N LEU A 18 -11.93 3.97 6.38
CA LEU A 18 -11.45 4.77 5.25
C LEU A 18 -10.37 5.76 5.69
N LEU A 19 -10.55 6.38 6.84
CA LEU A 19 -9.61 7.32 7.40
C LEU A 19 -8.28 6.63 7.76
N ASP A 20 -8.34 5.43 8.34
CA ASP A 20 -7.17 4.65 8.70
C ASP A 20 -6.33 4.20 7.49
N LEU A 21 -6.98 3.84 6.37
CA LEU A 21 -6.27 3.53 5.13
C LEU A 21 -5.49 4.72 4.59
N ILE A 22 -6.07 5.92 4.66
CA ILE A 22 -5.48 7.14 4.12
C ILE A 22 -4.37 7.66 5.05
N THR A 23 -4.62 7.67 6.37
CA THR A 23 -3.75 8.36 7.32
C THR A 23 -2.67 7.48 7.93
N GLY A 24 -2.90 6.17 8.04
CA GLY A 24 -2.08 5.25 8.81
C GLY A 24 -1.27 4.23 8.01
N ALA A 25 -1.49 4.11 6.69
CA ALA A 25 -0.73 3.16 5.87
C ALA A 25 0.46 3.84 5.18
N GLU A 26 1.68 3.44 5.57
CA GLU A 26 2.91 3.97 4.97
C GLU A 26 3.33 3.18 3.72
N THR A 27 2.98 1.90 3.66
CA THR A 27 3.35 0.99 2.56
C THR A 27 2.13 0.33 1.93
N ASP A 28 2.33 -0.28 0.75
CA ASP A 28 1.29 -1.10 0.11
C ASP A 28 0.94 -2.32 0.98
N LEU A 29 1.92 -2.91 1.67
CA LEU A 29 1.68 -4.02 2.58
C LEU A 29 0.80 -3.61 3.77
N ASP A 30 1.05 -2.43 4.36
CA ASP A 30 0.20 -1.89 5.44
C ASP A 30 -1.23 -1.66 4.96
N SER A 31 -1.39 -1.16 3.73
CA SER A 31 -2.73 -0.98 3.13
C SER A 31 -3.45 -2.31 2.97
N MET A 32 -2.77 -3.36 2.47
CA MET A 32 -3.35 -4.70 2.32
C MET A 32 -3.69 -5.33 3.66
N GLN A 33 -2.84 -5.17 4.67
CA GLN A 33 -3.11 -5.68 6.00
C GLN A 33 -4.39 -5.07 6.60
N ARG A 34 -4.52 -3.75 6.54
CA ARG A 34 -5.71 -3.04 7.03
C ARG A 34 -6.97 -3.41 6.26
N LEU A 35 -6.85 -3.57 4.93
CA LEU A 35 -7.97 -4.02 4.08
C LEU A 35 -8.44 -5.42 4.44
N ALA A 36 -7.50 -6.35 4.65
CA ALA A 36 -7.83 -7.73 5.03
C ALA A 36 -8.51 -7.80 6.40
N GLU A 37 -7.98 -7.08 7.40
CA GLU A 37 -8.56 -7.03 8.75
C GLU A 37 -9.96 -6.41 8.74
N ALA A 38 -10.11 -5.28 8.06
CA ALA A 38 -11.39 -4.60 7.96
C ALA A 38 -12.42 -5.39 7.15
N GLY A 39 -11.99 -6.08 6.09
CA GLY A 39 -12.83 -6.97 5.30
C GLY A 39 -13.38 -8.13 6.14
N ALA A 40 -12.52 -8.79 6.91
CA ALA A 40 -12.92 -9.85 7.81
C ALA A 40 -13.89 -9.36 8.90
N LEU A 41 -13.61 -8.20 9.49
CA LEU A 41 -14.46 -7.60 10.51
C LEU A 41 -15.84 -7.19 9.96
N ALA A 42 -15.87 -6.61 8.77
CA ALA A 42 -17.11 -6.12 8.16
C ALA A 42 -18.07 -7.25 7.80
N LEU A 43 -17.56 -8.37 7.25
CA LEU A 43 -18.38 -9.49 6.79
C LEU A 43 -18.50 -10.62 7.81
N GLY A 44 -17.50 -10.76 8.69
CA GLY A 44 -17.37 -11.92 9.57
C GLY A 44 -17.78 -11.74 11.01
N GLY A 45 -18.15 -10.54 11.48
CA GLY A 45 -18.63 -10.17 12.84
C GLY A 45 -18.27 -11.04 14.05
N SER A 46 -18.25 -12.36 13.89
CA SER A 46 -17.99 -13.38 14.91
C SER A 46 -16.87 -14.38 14.54
N GLY A 47 -16.04 -14.07 13.52
CA GLY A 47 -14.96 -14.97 13.10
C GLY A 47 -15.35 -15.99 12.03
N ASP A 48 -16.48 -15.80 11.38
CA ASP A 48 -17.01 -16.70 10.36
C ASP A 48 -16.44 -16.44 8.95
N VAL A 49 -15.74 -15.33 8.76
CA VAL A 49 -15.12 -14.94 7.49
C VAL A 49 -13.68 -14.50 7.73
N ASP A 50 -12.76 -15.17 7.05
CA ASP A 50 -11.38 -14.70 6.93
C ASP A 50 -11.22 -13.92 5.61
N CYS A 51 -10.36 -12.92 5.60
CA CYS A 51 -10.12 -12.11 4.41
C CYS A 51 -8.62 -12.03 4.08
N ALA A 52 -8.29 -12.14 2.81
CA ALA A 52 -6.96 -11.81 2.30
C ALA A 52 -7.07 -10.69 1.26
N ALA A 53 -6.00 -9.91 1.13
CA ALA A 53 -5.88 -8.84 0.15
C ALA A 53 -4.58 -9.01 -0.65
N MET A 54 -4.65 -8.75 -1.95
CA MET A 54 -3.50 -8.76 -2.84
C MET A 54 -3.51 -7.53 -3.75
N LEU A 55 -2.36 -6.84 -3.81
CA LEU A 55 -2.10 -5.73 -4.73
C LEU A 55 -0.88 -6.06 -5.57
N ALA A 56 -1.04 -6.09 -6.88
CA ALA A 56 0.05 -6.25 -7.84
C ALA A 56 0.27 -4.96 -8.62
N ARG A 57 1.53 -4.54 -8.73
CA ARG A 57 1.96 -3.37 -9.49
C ARG A 57 3.09 -3.74 -10.45
N ALA A 58 3.12 -3.09 -11.61
CA ALA A 58 4.19 -3.29 -12.58
C ALA A 58 5.57 -2.96 -11.96
N GLY A 59 6.49 -3.92 -12.03
CA GLY A 59 7.88 -3.74 -11.57
C GLY A 59 8.11 -3.92 -10.07
N SER A 60 7.10 -4.31 -9.30
CA SER A 60 7.22 -4.60 -7.87
C SER A 60 6.67 -5.99 -7.54
N PRO A 61 7.20 -6.67 -6.51
CA PRO A 61 6.57 -7.89 -6.02
C PRO A 61 5.17 -7.58 -5.48
N PRO A 62 4.21 -8.51 -5.57
CA PRO A 62 2.87 -8.33 -5.02
C PRO A 62 2.90 -8.08 -3.51
N ALA A 63 2.09 -7.14 -3.05
CA ALA A 63 1.82 -6.96 -1.63
C ALA A 63 0.63 -7.86 -1.25
N LEU A 64 0.86 -8.80 -0.32
CA LEU A 64 -0.13 -9.76 0.17
C LEU A 64 -0.29 -9.62 1.68
N ALA A 65 -1.52 -9.65 2.14
CA ALA A 65 -1.84 -9.69 3.55
C ALA A 65 -3.10 -10.52 3.82
N GLY A 66 -3.29 -10.94 5.07
CA GLY A 66 -4.44 -11.70 5.49
C GLY A 66 -4.87 -11.36 6.91
N SER A 67 -6.16 -11.39 7.18
CA SER A 67 -6.72 -11.24 8.53
C SER A 67 -6.27 -12.35 9.47
N THR A 68 -5.93 -13.51 8.89
CA THR A 68 -5.36 -14.67 9.58
C THR A 68 -4.21 -15.25 8.77
N ALA A 69 -3.34 -16.03 9.42
CA ALA A 69 -2.27 -16.76 8.73
C ALA A 69 -2.83 -17.70 7.63
N ALA A 70 -3.97 -18.31 7.87
CA ALA A 70 -4.65 -19.18 6.90
C ALA A 70 -5.06 -18.38 5.65
N ALA A 71 -5.66 -17.19 5.79
CA ALA A 71 -6.04 -16.34 4.67
C ALA A 71 -4.82 -15.88 3.86
N LEU A 72 -3.74 -15.52 4.53
CA LEU A 72 -2.48 -15.16 3.88
C LEU A 72 -1.90 -16.34 3.08
N ASP A 73 -1.91 -17.54 3.65
CA ASP A 73 -1.44 -18.77 2.96
C ASP A 73 -2.27 -19.08 1.70
N TRP A 74 -3.59 -18.83 1.73
CA TRP A 74 -4.44 -18.97 0.56
C TRP A 74 -4.04 -17.99 -0.54
N ALA A 75 -3.93 -16.70 -0.25
CA ALA A 75 -3.51 -15.68 -1.22
C ALA A 75 -2.10 -15.97 -1.76
N GLY A 76 -1.14 -16.30 -0.89
CA GLY A 76 0.22 -16.66 -1.28
C GLY A 76 0.30 -17.93 -2.12
N SER A 77 -0.63 -18.89 -1.93
CA SER A 77 -0.73 -20.07 -2.79
C SER A 77 -1.21 -19.71 -4.20
N GLU A 78 -2.21 -18.83 -4.32
CA GLU A 78 -2.70 -18.36 -5.62
C GLU A 78 -1.64 -17.54 -6.37
N ASP A 79 -0.93 -16.66 -5.67
CA ASP A 79 0.16 -15.88 -6.27
C ASP A 79 1.26 -16.78 -6.86
N ARG A 80 1.68 -17.78 -6.11
CA ARG A 80 2.72 -18.73 -6.56
C ARG A 80 2.30 -19.60 -7.75
N HIS A 81 1.04 -19.98 -7.83
CA HIS A 81 0.54 -20.89 -8.88
C HIS A 81 -0.06 -20.13 -10.06
N GLY A 82 -0.37 -18.82 -9.90
CA GLY A 82 -1.03 -18.00 -10.93
C GLY A 82 -2.46 -18.45 -11.23
N ASP A 83 -3.08 -19.28 -10.40
CA ASP A 83 -4.43 -19.80 -10.58
C ASP A 83 -5.20 -19.82 -9.26
N GLY A 84 -6.40 -19.23 -9.30
CA GLY A 84 -7.30 -19.14 -8.16
C GLY A 84 -8.33 -18.04 -8.35
N PRO A 85 -9.37 -18.00 -7.51
CA PRO A 85 -10.41 -16.97 -7.60
C PRO A 85 -9.86 -15.55 -7.40
N LEU A 86 -8.88 -15.35 -6.52
CA LEU A 86 -8.25 -14.05 -6.28
C LEU A 86 -7.51 -13.56 -7.53
N THR A 87 -6.65 -14.39 -8.10
CA THR A 87 -5.88 -14.06 -9.31
C THR A 87 -6.79 -13.88 -10.52
N GLN A 88 -7.88 -14.65 -10.63
CA GLN A 88 -8.87 -14.43 -11.66
C GLN A 88 -9.62 -13.12 -11.49
N ALA A 89 -10.06 -12.78 -10.27
CA ALA A 89 -10.75 -11.53 -10.02
C ALA A 89 -9.87 -10.33 -10.37
N MET A 90 -8.57 -10.38 -10.07
CA MET A 90 -7.60 -9.33 -10.43
C MET A 90 -7.42 -9.20 -11.95
N SER A 91 -7.38 -10.31 -12.68
CA SER A 91 -7.12 -10.30 -14.11
C SER A 91 -8.34 -9.96 -14.95
N ALA A 92 -9.52 -10.45 -14.56
CA ALA A 92 -10.78 -10.23 -15.26
C ALA A 92 -11.53 -8.96 -14.81
N ALA A 93 -11.15 -8.39 -13.66
CA ALA A 93 -11.88 -7.32 -12.97
C ALA A 93 -13.35 -7.71 -12.70
N GLU A 94 -13.59 -8.97 -12.41
CA GLU A 94 -14.92 -9.52 -12.15
C GLU A 94 -14.95 -10.27 -10.81
N LEU A 95 -16.11 -10.27 -10.18
CA LEU A 95 -16.34 -11.03 -8.97
C LEU A 95 -16.32 -12.54 -9.29
N VAL A 96 -15.55 -13.29 -8.51
CA VAL A 96 -15.42 -14.76 -8.65
C VAL A 96 -15.93 -15.44 -7.39
N LYS A 97 -16.92 -16.31 -7.57
CA LYS A 97 -17.55 -17.09 -6.49
C LYS A 97 -17.19 -18.56 -6.64
N VAL A 98 -16.75 -19.17 -5.55
CA VAL A 98 -16.47 -20.61 -5.44
C VAL A 98 -17.27 -21.19 -4.29
N ASP A 99 -18.26 -22.02 -4.60
CA ASP A 99 -19.10 -22.73 -3.65
C ASP A 99 -19.44 -24.14 -4.15
N GLY A 100 -20.17 -24.92 -3.38
CA GLY A 100 -20.52 -26.33 -3.71
C GLY A 100 -21.28 -26.54 -5.02
N GLY A 101 -21.77 -25.47 -5.67
CA GLY A 101 -22.44 -25.49 -6.99
C GLY A 101 -21.56 -25.04 -8.16
N THR A 102 -20.28 -24.86 -7.93
CA THR A 102 -19.37 -24.21 -8.87
C THR A 102 -18.96 -25.12 -10.03
N SER A 103 -18.52 -24.47 -11.12
CA SER A 103 -18.06 -25.13 -12.34
C SER A 103 -16.89 -26.11 -12.09
N ALA A 104 -16.71 -27.06 -13.01
CA ALA A 104 -15.63 -28.06 -12.98
C ALA A 104 -14.23 -27.43 -12.78
N ARG A 105 -14.03 -26.20 -13.19
CA ARG A 105 -12.78 -25.45 -13.04
C ARG A 105 -12.33 -25.34 -11.59
N TRP A 106 -13.26 -25.14 -10.66
CA TRP A 106 -12.94 -24.88 -9.25
C TRP A 106 -13.06 -26.10 -8.34
N GLN A 107 -13.27 -27.30 -8.86
CA GLN A 107 -13.47 -28.50 -8.05
C GLN A 107 -12.27 -28.82 -7.12
N ALA A 108 -11.04 -28.62 -7.61
CA ALA A 108 -9.84 -28.84 -6.80
C ALA A 108 -9.73 -27.79 -5.69
N TYR A 109 -10.02 -26.54 -6.02
CA TYR A 109 -10.04 -25.43 -5.07
C TYR A 109 -11.14 -25.64 -4.02
N GLN A 110 -12.34 -26.04 -4.43
CA GLN A 110 -13.45 -26.35 -3.54
C GLN A 110 -13.10 -27.47 -2.55
N ARG A 111 -12.51 -28.56 -3.02
CA ARG A 111 -12.07 -29.65 -2.12
C ARG A 111 -11.05 -29.17 -1.09
N ARG A 112 -10.13 -28.30 -1.48
CA ARG A 112 -9.16 -27.70 -0.56
C ARG A 112 -9.85 -26.81 0.48
N LEU A 113 -10.84 -25.97 0.07
CA LEU A 113 -11.65 -25.17 0.98
C LEU A 113 -12.33 -26.06 2.04
N GLU A 114 -12.99 -27.13 1.59
CA GLU A 114 -13.69 -28.06 2.45
C GLU A 114 -12.77 -28.74 3.47
N THR A 115 -11.57 -29.13 3.05
CA THR A 115 -10.57 -29.74 3.93
C THR A 115 -10.05 -28.74 4.97
N SER A 116 -10.00 -27.44 4.63
CA SER A 116 -9.57 -26.37 5.51
C SER A 116 -10.71 -25.79 6.39
N GLY A 117 -11.92 -26.37 6.33
CA GLY A 117 -13.07 -25.93 7.13
C GLY A 117 -13.87 -24.76 6.56
N TYR A 118 -13.57 -24.33 5.33
CA TYR A 118 -14.34 -23.32 4.63
C TYR A 118 -15.44 -23.96 3.77
N GLY A 119 -16.56 -23.26 3.63
CA GLY A 119 -17.68 -23.66 2.78
C GLY A 119 -17.66 -23.03 1.40
N GLY A 120 -16.95 -21.90 1.27
CA GLY A 120 -16.84 -21.18 0.01
C GLY A 120 -15.80 -20.08 0.04
N ALA A 121 -15.48 -19.55 -1.13
CA ALA A 121 -14.62 -18.39 -1.31
C ALA A 121 -15.26 -17.38 -2.26
N LEU A 122 -15.06 -16.11 -1.99
CA LEU A 122 -15.53 -14.99 -2.80
C LEU A 122 -14.37 -14.04 -3.05
N ALA A 123 -13.95 -13.90 -4.29
CA ALA A 123 -12.96 -12.91 -4.68
C ALA A 123 -13.63 -11.72 -5.33
N VAL A 124 -13.30 -10.51 -4.85
CA VAL A 124 -13.90 -9.26 -5.32
C VAL A 124 -12.78 -8.32 -5.75
N PRO A 125 -12.76 -7.87 -7.02
CA PRO A 125 -11.74 -6.96 -7.49
C PRO A 125 -11.93 -5.55 -6.91
N LEU A 126 -10.81 -4.86 -6.68
CA LEU A 126 -10.76 -3.44 -6.41
C LEU A 126 -10.30 -2.72 -7.69
N VAL A 127 -11.14 -1.86 -8.21
CA VAL A 127 -10.83 -1.08 -9.41
C VAL A 127 -9.91 0.07 -9.05
N LEU A 128 -8.72 0.10 -9.64
CA LEU A 128 -7.71 1.15 -9.47
C LEU A 128 -7.40 1.79 -10.81
N GLU A 129 -7.11 3.10 -10.82
CA GLU A 129 -6.89 3.84 -12.08
C GLU A 129 -5.53 3.55 -12.73
N ASP A 130 -4.50 3.31 -11.95
CA ASP A 130 -3.17 2.96 -12.45
C ASP A 130 -3.09 1.49 -12.83
N ARG A 131 -2.17 1.09 -13.68
CA ARG A 131 -1.92 -0.31 -14.10
C ARG A 131 -1.68 -1.28 -12.91
N SER A 132 -2.38 -1.05 -11.82
CA SER A 132 -2.37 -1.85 -10.61
C SER A 132 -3.60 -2.76 -10.62
N SER A 133 -3.43 -4.01 -10.19
CA SER A 133 -4.53 -4.96 -9.99
C SER A 133 -4.62 -5.28 -8.51
N CYS A 134 -5.82 -5.19 -7.96
CA CYS A 134 -6.06 -5.47 -6.55
C CYS A 134 -7.35 -6.27 -6.38
N ALA A 135 -7.38 -7.19 -5.42
CA ALA A 135 -8.61 -7.88 -5.06
C ALA A 135 -8.59 -8.32 -3.58
N LEU A 136 -9.78 -8.53 -3.03
CA LEU A 136 -10.02 -9.16 -1.74
C LEU A 136 -10.52 -10.59 -1.95
N LEU A 137 -10.03 -11.51 -1.15
CA LEU A 137 -10.50 -12.90 -1.07
C LEU A 137 -11.14 -13.12 0.29
N PHE A 138 -12.44 -13.39 0.31
CA PHE A 138 -13.20 -13.77 1.48
C PHE A 138 -13.33 -15.29 1.53
N LEU A 139 -12.85 -15.89 2.60
CA LEU A 139 -12.97 -17.31 2.90
C LEU A 139 -14.07 -17.47 3.94
N VAL A 140 -15.19 -18.07 3.54
CA VAL A 140 -16.40 -18.15 4.36
C VAL A 140 -16.53 -19.53 4.98
N ARG A 141 -16.75 -19.59 6.30
CA ARG A 141 -16.95 -20.85 7.02
C ARG A 141 -18.21 -21.57 6.54
N ARG A 142 -18.23 -22.90 6.69
CA ARG A 142 -19.39 -23.72 6.25
C ARG A 142 -20.71 -23.35 6.93
N SER A 143 -20.65 -22.89 8.18
CA SER A 143 -21.80 -22.44 8.95
C SER A 143 -22.52 -21.24 8.35
N THR A 144 -21.79 -20.35 7.69
CA THR A 144 -22.30 -19.08 7.20
C THR A 144 -22.77 -19.16 5.75
N GLY A 145 -22.02 -19.87 4.89
CA GLY A 145 -22.31 -19.99 3.46
C GLY A 145 -22.17 -18.65 2.68
N LEU A 146 -22.11 -18.75 1.36
CA LEU A 146 -22.08 -17.59 0.47
C LEU A 146 -23.50 -17.13 0.13
N THR A 147 -24.11 -16.32 1.00
CA THR A 147 -25.45 -15.79 0.77
C THR A 147 -25.42 -14.60 -0.20
N PRO A 148 -26.52 -14.30 -0.91
CA PRO A 148 -26.60 -13.11 -1.77
C PRO A 148 -26.32 -11.80 -1.03
N GLU A 149 -26.72 -11.72 0.24
CA GLU A 149 -26.51 -10.55 1.10
C GLU A 149 -25.01 -10.36 1.39
N LEU A 150 -24.29 -11.44 1.72
CA LEU A 150 -22.85 -11.40 1.94
C LEU A 150 -22.11 -10.99 0.66
N VAL A 151 -22.51 -11.51 -0.49
CA VAL A 151 -21.93 -11.12 -1.78
C VAL A 151 -22.17 -9.64 -2.09
N ALA A 152 -23.37 -9.13 -1.85
CA ALA A 152 -23.68 -7.72 -2.05
C ALA A 152 -22.91 -6.81 -1.08
N GLU A 153 -22.74 -7.25 0.17
CA GLU A 153 -21.96 -6.49 1.16
C GLU A 153 -20.47 -6.47 0.83
N ALA A 154 -19.91 -7.60 0.36
CA ALA A 154 -18.54 -7.70 -0.10
C ALA A 154 -18.27 -6.80 -1.33
N ALA A 155 -19.18 -6.79 -2.30
CA ALA A 155 -19.07 -5.94 -3.48
C ALA A 155 -19.11 -4.44 -3.11
N TRP A 156 -20.03 -4.05 -2.23
CA TRP A 156 -20.10 -2.69 -1.72
C TRP A 156 -18.82 -2.29 -0.94
N LEU A 157 -18.31 -3.19 -0.10
CA LEU A 157 -17.06 -2.96 0.64
C LEU A 157 -15.89 -2.76 -0.32
N ALA A 158 -15.79 -3.57 -1.38
CA ALA A 158 -14.74 -3.46 -2.39
C ALA A 158 -14.80 -2.12 -3.15
N GLU A 159 -15.99 -1.62 -3.48
CA GLU A 159 -16.16 -0.30 -4.11
C GLU A 159 -15.61 0.82 -3.21
N VAL A 160 -16.02 0.82 -1.94
CA VAL A 160 -15.55 1.79 -0.95
C VAL A 160 -14.04 1.65 -0.71
N ALA A 161 -13.53 0.42 -0.62
CA ALA A 161 -12.12 0.13 -0.45
C ALA A 161 -11.28 0.58 -1.67
N SER A 162 -11.81 0.43 -2.89
CA SER A 162 -11.16 0.90 -4.12
C SER A 162 -10.89 2.40 -4.07
N GLN A 163 -11.89 3.20 -3.75
CA GLN A 163 -11.77 4.67 -3.65
C GLN A 163 -10.77 5.07 -2.57
N SER A 164 -10.83 4.42 -1.41
CA SER A 164 -9.93 4.72 -0.28
C SER A 164 -8.49 4.34 -0.57
N LEU A 165 -8.27 3.17 -1.18
CA LEU A 165 -6.95 2.70 -1.57
C LEU A 165 -6.35 3.60 -2.65
N GLN A 166 -7.14 4.00 -3.65
CA GLN A 166 -6.72 4.93 -4.70
C GLN A 166 -6.22 6.24 -4.08
N LEU A 167 -7.01 6.84 -3.19
CA LEU A 167 -6.64 8.08 -2.51
C LEU A 167 -5.39 7.91 -1.63
N ALA A 168 -5.26 6.79 -0.91
CA ALA A 168 -4.07 6.50 -0.10
C ALA A 168 -2.80 6.40 -0.97
N ILE A 169 -2.91 5.77 -2.15
CA ILE A 169 -1.83 5.68 -3.12
C ILE A 169 -1.41 7.07 -3.63
N GLU A 170 -2.37 7.91 -4.00
CA GLU A 170 -2.12 9.27 -4.49
C GLU A 170 -1.44 10.13 -3.42
N VAL A 171 -1.97 10.11 -2.20
CA VAL A 171 -1.39 10.87 -1.07
C VAL A 171 0.06 10.43 -0.81
N ARG A 172 0.36 9.12 -0.83
CA ARG A 172 1.74 8.63 -0.68
C ARG A 172 2.63 9.06 -1.83
N SER A 173 2.13 9.03 -3.06
CA SER A 173 2.87 9.50 -4.24
C SER A 173 3.26 10.97 -4.13
N VAL A 174 2.31 11.83 -3.74
CA VAL A 174 2.54 13.27 -3.55
C VAL A 174 3.56 13.52 -2.42
N ARG A 175 3.42 12.82 -1.28
CA ARG A 175 4.39 12.91 -0.18
C ARG A 175 5.79 12.50 -0.61
N SER A 176 5.92 11.37 -1.29
CA SER A 176 7.21 10.89 -1.80
C SER A 176 7.85 11.87 -2.80
N ALA A 177 7.06 12.46 -3.69
CA ALA A 177 7.53 13.50 -4.60
C ALA A 177 8.02 14.75 -3.85
N GLY A 178 7.30 15.17 -2.80
CA GLY A 178 7.69 16.26 -1.92
C GLY A 178 9.01 16.00 -1.19
N ASP A 179 9.17 14.81 -0.61
CA ASP A 179 10.41 14.42 0.09
C ASP A 179 11.61 14.32 -0.86
N ASN A 180 11.39 13.81 -2.08
CA ASN A 180 12.42 13.80 -3.11
C ASN A 180 12.84 15.22 -3.51
N LEU A 181 11.89 16.14 -3.73
CA LEU A 181 12.17 17.53 -4.07
C LEU A 181 12.94 18.22 -2.93
N LYS A 182 12.51 18.04 -1.68
CA LYS A 182 13.21 18.54 -0.49
C LYS A 182 14.66 18.04 -0.45
N THR A 183 14.87 16.74 -0.66
CA THR A 183 16.21 16.14 -0.69
C THR A 183 17.09 16.73 -1.80
N VAL A 184 16.53 16.99 -2.97
CA VAL A 184 17.26 17.62 -4.09
C VAL A 184 17.63 19.06 -3.75
N LEU A 185 16.70 19.84 -3.19
CA LEU A 185 16.96 21.24 -2.79
C LEU A 185 18.02 21.35 -1.69
N GLU A 186 17.93 20.50 -0.65
CA GLU A 186 18.94 20.44 0.42
C GLU A 186 20.32 20.06 -0.13
N SER A 187 20.35 19.10 -1.06
CA SER A 187 21.58 18.68 -1.72
C SER A 187 22.22 19.82 -2.51
N ARG A 188 21.40 20.58 -3.26
CA ARG A 188 21.86 21.73 -4.02
C ARG A 188 22.40 22.83 -3.10
N THR A 189 21.67 23.16 -2.04
CA THR A 189 22.08 24.16 -1.04
C THR A 189 23.43 23.79 -0.42
N SER A 190 23.62 22.54 -0.01
CA SER A 190 24.90 22.09 0.57
C SER A 190 26.05 22.22 -0.43
N ILE A 191 25.83 21.91 -1.71
CA ILE A 191 26.84 22.04 -2.77
C ILE A 191 27.16 23.50 -3.04
N ASP A 192 26.16 24.39 -3.13
CA ASP A 192 26.35 25.82 -3.41
C ASP A 192 27.12 26.50 -2.27
N VAL A 193 26.77 26.18 -1.01
CA VAL A 193 27.53 26.68 0.16
C VAL A 193 28.97 26.20 0.14
N ALA A 194 29.20 24.90 -0.12
CA ALA A 194 30.56 24.35 -0.20
C ALA A 194 31.36 24.98 -1.35
N CYS A 195 30.72 25.24 -2.50
CA CYS A 195 31.36 25.97 -3.60
C CYS A 195 31.73 27.41 -3.17
N GLY A 196 30.84 28.11 -2.49
CA GLY A 196 31.12 29.45 -1.96
C GLY A 196 32.34 29.50 -1.04
N VAL A 197 32.45 28.50 -0.15
CA VAL A 197 33.59 28.30 0.73
C VAL A 197 34.89 28.11 -0.07
N LEU A 198 34.86 27.17 -1.01
CA LEU A 198 36.04 26.89 -1.85
C LEU A 198 36.44 28.07 -2.72
N MET A 199 35.49 28.84 -3.22
CA MET A 199 35.74 30.09 -3.95
C MET A 199 36.47 31.11 -3.06
N ALA A 200 36.00 31.29 -1.84
CA ALA A 200 36.62 32.22 -0.90
C ALA A 200 38.04 31.79 -0.47
N GLN A 201 38.23 30.48 -0.22
CA GLN A 201 39.52 29.93 0.22
C GLN A 201 40.57 29.87 -0.90
N ASN A 202 40.15 29.60 -2.14
CA ASN A 202 41.06 29.35 -3.26
C ASN A 202 41.07 30.48 -4.31
N SER A 203 40.30 31.54 -4.10
CA SER A 203 40.16 32.65 -5.09
C SER A 203 39.83 32.15 -6.50
N CYS A 204 38.90 31.15 -6.58
CA CYS A 204 38.54 30.50 -7.83
C CYS A 204 37.07 30.74 -8.22
N SER A 205 36.72 30.49 -9.47
CA SER A 205 35.33 30.55 -9.95
C SER A 205 34.45 29.42 -9.39
N TYR A 206 33.13 29.62 -9.47
CA TYR A 206 32.16 28.57 -9.07
C TYR A 206 32.40 27.25 -9.83
N THR A 207 32.67 27.33 -11.14
CA THR A 207 32.92 26.17 -11.99
C THR A 207 34.15 25.38 -11.53
N GLU A 208 35.21 26.09 -11.15
CA GLU A 208 36.43 25.47 -10.62
C GLU A 208 36.19 24.86 -9.22
N ALA A 209 35.45 25.55 -8.36
CA ALA A 209 35.07 25.04 -7.03
C ALA A 209 34.25 23.75 -7.15
N PHE A 210 33.24 23.74 -8.03
CA PHE A 210 32.43 22.56 -8.30
C PHE A 210 33.26 21.41 -8.89
N SER A 211 34.20 21.72 -9.81
CA SER A 211 35.10 20.73 -10.39
C SER A 211 35.97 20.06 -9.31
N LYS A 212 36.46 20.83 -8.32
CA LYS A 212 37.21 20.31 -7.17
C LYS A 212 36.36 19.37 -6.31
N LEU A 213 35.07 19.75 -6.01
CA LEU A 213 34.14 18.89 -5.29
C LEU A 213 33.85 17.59 -6.06
N ALA A 214 33.60 17.65 -7.34
CA ALA A 214 33.34 16.52 -8.21
C ALA A 214 34.60 15.62 -8.35
N GLY A 215 35.78 16.19 -8.38
CA GLY A 215 37.06 15.47 -8.34
C GLY A 215 37.24 14.68 -7.05
N ALA A 216 37.03 15.33 -5.91
CA ALA A 216 37.09 14.67 -4.59
C ALA A 216 36.02 13.59 -4.40
N SER A 217 34.82 13.81 -4.94
CA SER A 217 33.74 12.83 -4.97
C SER A 217 34.17 11.54 -5.70
N ARG A 218 34.73 11.66 -6.88
CA ARG A 218 35.23 10.51 -7.68
C ARG A 218 36.39 9.80 -6.99
N GLN A 219 37.35 10.56 -6.47
CA GLN A 219 38.52 9.99 -5.80
C GLN A 219 38.17 9.19 -4.54
N ARG A 220 37.16 9.64 -3.78
CA ARG A 220 36.73 9.01 -2.52
C ARG A 220 35.55 8.06 -2.68
N ASN A 221 35.01 7.92 -3.89
CA ASN A 221 33.79 7.15 -4.20
C ASN A 221 32.61 7.56 -3.30
N LEU A 222 32.45 8.86 -3.05
CA LEU A 222 31.37 9.43 -2.25
C LEU A 222 30.47 10.29 -3.14
N LYS A 223 29.19 10.45 -2.75
CA LYS A 223 28.29 11.39 -3.42
C LYS A 223 28.82 12.82 -3.28
N VAL A 224 28.69 13.66 -4.32
CA VAL A 224 29.13 15.07 -4.29
C VAL A 224 28.55 15.83 -3.10
N ARG A 225 27.28 15.58 -2.78
CA ARG A 225 26.61 16.11 -1.59
C ARG A 225 27.38 15.80 -0.29
N SER A 226 27.79 14.54 -0.09
CA SER A 226 28.52 14.15 1.12
C SER A 226 29.89 14.81 1.23
N VAL A 227 30.56 15.04 0.09
CA VAL A 227 31.81 15.79 0.06
C VAL A 227 31.55 17.26 0.41
N ALA A 228 30.49 17.86 -0.14
CA ALA A 228 30.09 19.23 0.15
C ALA A 228 29.76 19.43 1.64
N GLU A 229 28.95 18.52 2.22
CA GLU A 229 28.63 18.52 3.66
C GLU A 229 29.89 18.44 4.54
N ASN A 230 30.88 17.63 4.14
CA ASN A 230 32.15 17.54 4.87
C ASN A 230 32.96 18.84 4.79
N VAL A 231 32.96 19.53 3.64
CA VAL A 231 33.60 20.83 3.48
C VAL A 231 32.96 21.87 4.40
N VAL A 232 31.63 21.92 4.46
CA VAL A 232 30.88 22.85 5.32
C VAL A 232 31.08 22.52 6.80
N LYS A 233 31.06 21.25 7.18
CA LYS A 233 31.32 20.79 8.57
C LYS A 233 32.73 21.11 9.06
N ALA A 234 33.71 21.13 8.17
CA ALA A 234 35.09 21.46 8.52
C ALA A 234 35.28 22.97 8.83
N MET A 235 34.29 23.82 8.54
CA MET A 235 34.31 25.22 8.94
C MET A 235 33.81 25.38 10.38
N ALA A 236 34.55 26.10 11.19
CA ALA A 236 34.15 26.42 12.56
C ALA A 236 32.89 27.30 12.55
N GLY A 237 31.69 26.66 12.77
CA GLY A 237 30.43 27.40 12.81
C GLY A 237 29.17 26.59 12.49
N GLY A 238 29.28 25.34 12.10
CA GLY A 238 28.10 24.48 11.83
C GLY A 238 27.42 24.74 10.48
N THR A 239 26.70 23.77 10.02
CA THR A 239 25.91 23.81 8.76
C THR A 239 24.74 24.78 8.91
N PRO A 240 24.51 25.76 8.01
CA PRO A 240 23.25 26.48 7.99
C PRO A 240 22.13 25.48 7.74
N ALA A 241 21.23 25.32 8.71
CA ALA A 241 20.03 24.53 8.47
C ALA A 241 19.12 25.32 7.52
N ALA A 242 18.94 24.83 6.31
CA ALA A 242 17.87 25.32 5.45
C ALA A 242 16.53 24.92 6.13
N ARG A 243 15.92 25.88 6.81
CA ARG A 243 14.62 25.69 7.46
C ARG A 243 13.55 25.95 6.41
N PHE A 244 13.04 24.88 5.83
CA PHE A 244 11.82 24.92 5.05
C PHE A 244 10.65 24.68 6.03
N ASP A 245 10.04 25.75 6.52
CA ASP A 245 8.75 25.65 7.18
C ASP A 245 7.67 25.50 6.09
N PRO A 246 6.89 24.41 6.05
CA PRO A 246 5.80 24.31 5.11
C PRO A 246 4.78 25.43 5.41
N PRO A 247 4.13 26.02 4.39
CA PRO A 247 3.10 27.02 4.61
C PRO A 247 2.00 26.41 5.49
N ALA A 248 1.61 27.15 6.53
CA ALA A 248 0.46 26.76 7.35
C ALA A 248 -0.76 26.65 6.44
N LEU A 249 -1.35 25.45 6.42
CA LEU A 249 -2.63 25.24 5.74
C LEU A 249 -3.67 26.07 6.48
N ALA A 250 -4.21 27.08 5.81
CA ALA A 250 -5.34 27.89 6.27
C ALA A 250 -6.65 27.13 6.11
#